data_0fcef062e1bbee7cf6f888903f6dccf3
#
_entry.id   0fcef062e1bbee7cf6f888903f6dccf3
#
_cell.length_a   1.000
_cell.length_b   1.000
_cell.length_c   1.000
_cell.angle_alpha   90.00
_cell.angle_beta   90.00
_cell.angle_gamma   90.00
#
_symmetry.space_group_name_H-M   'P 1'
#
loop_
_entity.id
_entity.type
_entity.pdbx_description
1 polymer ?
#
loop_
_entity_poly.entity_id
_entity_poly.type
_entity_poly.pdbx_seq_one_letter_code
_entity_poly.pdbx_strand_id
1 'polypeptide(L)'
;MSDEQLSPEFETSIELDSYALSASVYAERSDGQILLLKRAEGTAMAGFYFLPGGLVDPGETPWEAASRELREESGLEFSQPPAMVGCYPMFVYGREFLQLTFRGPVDGDLGTSDEHTDHRWVDPTELRALFDPDAVAAIAAGDDRIAALLRLVGEDLERYLRLRDSSP
;
A
#
# COMPACT_ATOMS: atom_id res chain seq x y z
N MET A 1 10.35 -19.72 24.79
CA MET A 1 9.42 -20.32 23.80
C MET A 1 10.19 -21.44 23.13
N SER A 2 9.74 -22.68 23.28
CA SER A 2 10.36 -23.83 22.62
C SER A 2 10.17 -23.69 21.12
N ASP A 3 11.26 -23.76 20.34
CA ASP A 3 11.21 -24.00 18.90
C ASP A 3 10.43 -25.30 18.68
N GLU A 4 9.14 -25.19 18.47
CA GLU A 4 8.32 -26.29 18.01
C GLU A 4 8.65 -26.45 16.52
N GLN A 5 9.73 -27.19 16.25
CA GLN A 5 10.08 -27.58 14.89
C GLN A 5 8.88 -28.35 14.31
N LEU A 6 8.35 -27.81 13.21
CA LEU A 6 7.40 -28.55 12.38
C LEU A 6 7.95 -29.95 12.11
N SER A 7 7.11 -30.96 12.17
CA SER A 7 7.57 -32.32 11.93
C SER A 7 8.18 -32.42 10.51
N PRO A 8 9.23 -33.25 10.33
CA PRO A 8 9.84 -33.41 9.00
C PRO A 8 8.85 -33.84 7.90
N GLU A 9 7.76 -34.52 8.28
CA GLU A 9 6.69 -34.91 7.36
C GLU A 9 5.86 -33.71 6.87
N PHE A 10 5.73 -32.65 7.68
CA PHE A 10 5.06 -31.43 7.28
C PHE A 10 5.91 -30.62 6.28
N GLU A 11 7.23 -30.54 6.51
CA GLU A 11 8.15 -29.82 5.65
C GLU A 11 8.30 -30.42 4.24
N THR A 12 8.18 -31.76 4.13
CA THR A 12 8.36 -32.46 2.84
C THR A 12 7.11 -32.54 1.98
N SER A 13 5.93 -32.22 2.51
CA SER A 13 4.64 -32.38 1.82
C SER A 13 4.04 -31.07 1.30
N ILE A 14 4.61 -29.91 1.65
CA ILE A 14 4.08 -28.59 1.28
C ILE A 14 5.09 -27.87 0.40
N GLU A 15 4.71 -27.62 -0.85
CA GLU A 15 5.40 -26.70 -1.73
C GLU A 15 4.92 -25.28 -1.37
N LEU A 16 5.80 -24.46 -0.80
CA LEU A 16 5.48 -23.11 -0.34
C LEU A 16 5.88 -22.09 -1.40
N ASP A 17 4.92 -21.29 -1.84
CA ASP A 17 5.20 -20.09 -2.61
C ASP A 17 5.79 -19.01 -1.68
N SER A 18 6.80 -18.28 -2.15
CA SER A 18 7.38 -17.19 -1.41
C SER A 18 7.05 -15.85 -2.04
N TYR A 19 6.47 -14.95 -1.24
CA TYR A 19 6.17 -13.58 -1.62
C TYR A 19 6.98 -12.63 -0.76
N ALA A 20 7.48 -11.54 -1.37
CA ALA A 20 7.86 -10.38 -0.58
C ALA A 20 6.58 -9.68 -0.10
N LEU A 21 6.55 -9.27 1.17
CA LEU A 21 5.39 -8.56 1.71
C LEU A 21 5.62 -7.06 1.57
N SER A 22 4.56 -6.34 1.22
CA SER A 22 4.54 -4.87 1.26
C SER A 22 3.25 -4.36 1.90
N ALA A 23 3.33 -3.20 2.54
CA ALA A 23 2.22 -2.56 3.22
C ALA A 23 2.05 -1.13 2.73
N SER A 24 0.81 -0.69 2.48
CA SER A 24 0.47 0.69 2.13
C SER A 24 -0.68 1.20 2.98
N VAL A 25 -0.82 2.51 3.07
CA VAL A 25 -1.73 3.17 4.00
C VAL A 25 -2.63 4.19 3.30
N TYR A 26 -3.94 4.03 3.41
CA TYR A 26 -4.89 5.12 3.27
C TYR A 26 -4.88 5.93 4.57
N ALA A 27 -3.97 6.90 4.66
CA ALA A 27 -3.83 7.81 5.80
C ALA A 27 -4.94 8.87 5.74
N GLU A 28 -5.90 8.77 6.65
CA GLU A 28 -7.14 9.56 6.62
C GLU A 28 -7.03 10.80 7.51
N ARG A 29 -7.18 11.97 6.92
CA ARG A 29 -7.34 13.23 7.65
C ARG A 29 -8.78 13.39 8.13
N SER A 30 -9.01 14.23 9.15
CA SER A 30 -10.31 14.44 9.78
C SER A 30 -11.41 14.96 8.83
N ASP A 31 -11.03 15.57 7.69
CA ASP A 31 -11.95 16.01 6.63
C ASP A 31 -12.26 14.94 5.58
N GLY A 32 -11.72 13.72 5.77
CA GLY A 32 -11.93 12.58 4.88
C GLY A 32 -10.99 12.51 3.69
N GLN A 33 -10.03 13.43 3.57
CA GLN A 33 -8.99 13.34 2.55
C GLN A 33 -7.93 12.30 2.93
N ILE A 34 -7.30 11.69 1.93
CA ILE A 34 -6.19 10.76 2.08
C ILE A 34 -4.89 11.38 1.59
N LEU A 35 -3.78 10.95 2.20
CA LEU A 35 -2.44 11.38 1.83
C LEU A 35 -1.92 10.61 0.61
N LEU A 36 -1.38 11.34 -0.35
CA LEU A 36 -0.53 10.82 -1.42
C LEU A 36 0.84 11.50 -1.36
N LEU A 37 1.88 10.72 -1.60
CA LEU A 37 3.27 11.16 -1.63
C LEU A 37 3.83 11.01 -3.05
N LYS A 38 4.54 12.02 -3.54
CA LYS A 38 5.16 12.03 -4.86
C LYS A 38 6.56 11.43 -4.78
N ARG A 39 6.79 10.34 -5.49
CA ARG A 39 8.08 9.65 -5.55
C ARG A 39 9.18 10.53 -6.13
N ALA A 40 10.34 10.58 -5.46
CA ALA A 40 11.51 11.35 -5.89
C ALA A 40 12.18 10.76 -7.14
N GLU A 41 12.95 11.60 -7.83
CA GLU A 41 13.81 11.15 -8.93
C GLU A 41 14.81 10.08 -8.43
N GLY A 42 15.05 9.08 -9.27
CA GLY A 42 15.93 7.96 -8.91
C GLY A 42 15.26 6.84 -8.11
N THR A 43 14.02 7.01 -7.68
CA THR A 43 13.21 5.95 -7.09
C THR A 43 12.33 5.25 -8.13
N ALA A 44 11.82 4.08 -7.77
CA ALA A 44 10.82 3.40 -8.58
C ALA A 44 9.57 4.28 -8.76
N MET A 45 9.04 4.37 -9.99
CA MET A 45 7.86 5.17 -10.33
C MET A 45 8.02 6.67 -10.00
N ALA A 46 9.23 7.23 -10.22
CA ALA A 46 9.53 8.64 -9.99
C ALA A 46 8.50 9.59 -10.63
N GLY A 47 8.10 10.62 -9.90
CA GLY A 47 7.13 11.62 -10.34
C GLY A 47 5.67 11.23 -10.16
N PHE A 48 5.34 9.97 -9.86
CA PHE A 48 3.98 9.55 -9.57
C PHE A 48 3.63 9.73 -8.09
N TYR A 49 2.34 9.88 -7.81
CA TYR A 49 1.79 9.95 -6.46
C TYR A 49 1.28 8.58 -6.02
N PHE A 50 1.68 8.13 -4.85
CA PHE A 50 1.27 6.86 -4.25
C PHE A 50 0.86 7.04 -2.80
N LEU A 51 0.17 6.03 -2.28
CA LEU A 51 -0.05 5.89 -0.84
C LEU A 51 1.31 5.72 -0.13
N PRO A 52 1.48 6.24 1.09
CA PRO A 52 2.62 5.88 1.94
C PRO A 52 2.73 4.36 2.09
N GLY A 53 3.97 3.83 2.06
CA GLY A 53 4.17 2.40 2.24
C GLY A 53 5.46 1.86 1.65
N GLY A 54 5.80 0.64 2.06
CA GLY A 54 7.03 -0.04 1.65
C GLY A 54 7.04 -1.51 2.00
N LEU A 55 8.23 -2.08 2.08
CA LEU A 55 8.42 -3.50 2.39
C LEU A 55 8.19 -3.78 3.88
N VAL A 56 7.71 -4.98 4.15
CA VAL A 56 7.66 -5.53 5.52
C VAL A 56 9.02 -6.14 5.83
N ASP A 57 9.67 -5.68 6.88
CA ASP A 57 10.98 -6.17 7.30
C ASP A 57 10.90 -7.54 7.98
N PRO A 58 11.97 -8.34 7.95
CA PRO A 58 12.02 -9.61 8.66
C PRO A 58 11.73 -9.45 10.16
N GLY A 59 10.72 -10.19 10.64
CA GLY A 59 10.27 -10.13 12.03
C GLY A 59 9.26 -9.03 12.35
N GLU A 60 8.93 -8.19 11.39
CA GLU A 60 7.91 -7.16 11.49
C GLU A 60 6.55 -7.70 11.01
N THR A 61 5.48 -7.28 11.64
CA THR A 61 4.14 -7.55 11.13
C THR A 61 3.74 -6.51 10.06
N PRO A 62 2.82 -6.83 9.14
CA PRO A 62 2.41 -5.88 8.10
C PRO A 62 1.83 -4.55 8.63
N TRP A 63 1.16 -4.54 9.79
CA TRP A 63 0.66 -3.30 10.39
C TRP A 63 1.74 -2.50 11.12
N GLU A 64 2.79 -3.15 11.63
CA GLU A 64 3.98 -2.46 12.13
C GLU A 64 4.73 -1.80 10.97
N ALA A 65 4.90 -2.50 9.85
CA ALA A 65 5.46 -1.94 8.61
C ALA A 65 4.65 -0.73 8.13
N ALA A 66 3.32 -0.86 8.04
CA ALA A 66 2.44 0.24 7.66
C ALA A 66 2.61 1.47 8.56
N SER A 67 2.73 1.25 9.87
CA SER A 67 2.92 2.34 10.84
C SER A 67 4.31 2.96 10.76
N ARG A 68 5.36 2.16 10.54
CA ARG A 68 6.73 2.61 10.36
C ARG A 68 6.86 3.44 9.09
N GLU A 69 6.41 2.91 7.95
CA GLU A 69 6.48 3.59 6.64
C GLU A 69 5.72 4.92 6.67
N LEU A 70 4.50 4.94 7.23
CA LEU A 70 3.73 6.17 7.38
C LEU A 70 4.54 7.24 8.13
N ARG A 71 5.16 6.88 9.25
CA ARG A 71 5.96 7.80 10.06
C ARG A 71 7.23 8.23 9.34
N GLU A 72 7.95 7.31 8.71
CA GLU A 72 9.22 7.59 8.03
C GLU A 72 9.03 8.47 6.80
N GLU A 73 7.97 8.21 6.03
CA GLU A 73 7.72 8.91 4.78
C GLU A 73 6.97 10.25 4.95
N SER A 74 6.14 10.38 6.00
CA SER A 74 5.28 11.55 6.16
C SER A 74 5.36 12.25 7.52
N GLY A 75 5.98 11.66 8.54
CA GLY A 75 5.97 12.16 9.91
C GLY A 75 4.65 11.97 10.65
N LEU A 76 3.63 11.40 10.00
CA LEU A 76 2.32 11.15 10.60
C LEU A 76 2.28 9.82 11.33
N GLU A 77 1.38 9.71 12.29
CA GLU A 77 1.13 8.48 13.03
C GLU A 77 -0.38 8.17 13.04
N PHE A 78 -0.72 6.89 13.12
CA PHE A 78 -2.10 6.50 13.33
C PHE A 78 -2.58 6.94 14.71
N SER A 79 -3.71 7.66 14.78
CA SER A 79 -4.36 8.04 16.04
C SER A 79 -5.20 6.90 16.64
N GLN A 80 -5.48 5.86 15.87
CA GLN A 80 -6.16 4.63 16.27
C GLN A 80 -5.52 3.44 15.53
N PRO A 81 -5.65 2.19 16.03
CA PRO A 81 -5.18 1.03 15.32
C PRO A 81 -5.71 0.96 13.89
N PRO A 82 -4.85 0.77 12.86
CA PRO A 82 -5.29 0.72 11.49
C PRO A 82 -6.12 -0.53 11.19
N ALA A 83 -7.09 -0.41 10.29
CA ALA A 83 -7.86 -1.53 9.78
C ALA A 83 -7.34 -1.98 8.42
N MET A 84 -7.26 -3.29 8.20
CA MET A 84 -6.90 -3.82 6.90
C MET A 84 -8.04 -3.62 5.90
N VAL A 85 -7.70 -3.08 4.73
CA VAL A 85 -8.60 -2.86 3.59
C VAL A 85 -8.60 -4.06 2.67
N GLY A 86 -7.41 -4.52 2.30
CA GLY A 86 -7.25 -5.55 1.30
C GLY A 86 -5.89 -6.21 1.31
N CYS A 87 -5.83 -7.31 0.56
CA CYS A 87 -4.62 -8.05 0.31
C CYS A 87 -4.72 -8.60 -1.12
N TYR A 88 -3.69 -8.39 -1.94
CA TYR A 88 -3.66 -8.87 -3.32
C TYR A 88 -2.24 -9.16 -3.79
N PRO A 89 -2.05 -10.19 -4.65
CA PRO A 89 -0.76 -10.46 -5.26
C PRO A 89 -0.47 -9.41 -6.34
N MET A 90 0.79 -9.00 -6.44
CA MET A 90 1.27 -8.17 -7.55
C MET A 90 2.65 -8.63 -8.01
N PHE A 91 2.92 -8.44 -9.28
CA PHE A 91 4.22 -8.74 -9.89
C PHE A 91 4.86 -7.42 -10.35
N VAL A 92 5.92 -7.01 -9.67
CA VAL A 92 6.62 -5.74 -9.93
C VAL A 92 8.14 -5.98 -9.96
N TYR A 93 8.84 -5.42 -10.93
CA TYR A 93 10.29 -5.55 -11.09
C TYR A 93 10.83 -6.99 -11.08
N GLY A 94 10.08 -7.93 -11.67
CA GLY A 94 10.49 -9.34 -11.74
C GLY A 94 10.34 -10.10 -10.43
N ARG A 95 9.62 -9.57 -9.45
CA ARG A 95 9.35 -10.21 -8.15
C ARG A 95 7.87 -10.27 -7.85
N GLU A 96 7.47 -11.32 -7.17
CA GLU A 96 6.14 -11.48 -6.63
C GLU A 96 6.04 -10.85 -5.24
N PHE A 97 5.00 -10.04 -5.05
CA PHE A 97 4.68 -9.39 -3.79
C PHE A 97 3.27 -9.77 -3.37
N LEU A 98 3.06 -9.83 -2.08
CA LEU A 98 1.73 -9.77 -1.50
C LEU A 98 1.58 -8.36 -0.89
N GLN A 99 0.75 -7.54 -1.53
CA GLN A 99 0.44 -6.19 -1.08
C GLN A 99 -0.68 -6.24 -0.06
N LEU A 100 -0.44 -5.65 1.11
CA LEU A 100 -1.45 -5.44 2.14
C LEU A 100 -1.73 -3.93 2.23
N THR A 101 -3.01 -3.57 2.28
CA THR A 101 -3.42 -2.17 2.43
C THR A 101 -4.17 -1.97 3.73
N PHE A 102 -3.86 -0.87 4.39
CA PHE A 102 -4.44 -0.47 5.67
C PHE A 102 -5.10 0.90 5.55
N ARG A 103 -6.02 1.21 6.44
CA ARG A 103 -6.62 2.53 6.57
C ARG A 103 -6.67 2.95 8.03
N GLY A 104 -6.63 4.23 8.28
CA GLY A 104 -6.88 4.77 9.61
C GLY A 104 -6.70 6.28 9.68
N PRO A 105 -7.34 6.89 10.69
CA PRO A 105 -7.15 8.30 10.98
C PRO A 105 -5.71 8.55 11.43
N VAL A 106 -5.16 9.68 11.01
CA VAL A 106 -3.79 10.07 11.31
C VAL A 106 -3.72 11.43 11.97
N ASP A 107 -2.72 11.59 12.83
CA ASP A 107 -2.35 12.84 13.49
C ASP A 107 -0.86 13.10 13.31
N GLY A 108 -0.43 14.32 13.60
CA GLY A 108 0.96 14.74 13.55
C GLY A 108 1.21 15.86 12.56
N ASP A 109 2.45 16.30 12.50
CA ASP A 109 2.91 17.31 11.57
C ASP A 109 3.48 16.63 10.32
N LEU A 110 2.90 16.98 9.17
CA LEU A 110 3.35 16.42 7.90
C LEU A 110 4.76 16.89 7.57
N GLY A 111 5.67 15.93 7.47
CA GLY A 111 7.06 16.12 7.05
C GLY A 111 7.30 15.62 5.63
N THR A 112 8.53 15.71 5.18
CA THR A 112 9.00 15.15 3.92
C THR A 112 10.16 14.20 4.19
N SER A 113 10.23 13.09 3.46
CA SER A 113 11.39 12.20 3.45
C SER A 113 12.23 12.45 2.19
N ASP A 114 13.46 11.93 2.16
CA ASP A 114 14.33 12.03 0.98
C ASP A 114 13.78 11.23 -0.23
N GLU A 115 12.85 10.32 0.00
CA GLU A 115 12.22 9.50 -1.03
C GLU A 115 11.03 10.18 -1.72
N HIS A 116 10.55 11.32 -1.18
CA HIS A 116 9.36 12.01 -1.66
C HIS A 116 9.63 13.51 -1.82
N THR A 117 9.19 14.07 -2.96
CA THR A 117 9.43 15.49 -3.31
C THR A 117 8.22 16.38 -3.10
N ASP A 118 7.05 15.80 -2.91
CA ASP A 118 5.79 16.53 -2.77
C ASP A 118 4.74 15.64 -2.09
N HIS A 119 3.67 16.24 -1.61
CA HIS A 119 2.53 15.53 -1.04
C HIS A 119 1.21 16.19 -1.43
N ARG A 120 0.14 15.42 -1.39
CA ARG A 120 -1.24 15.91 -1.60
C ARG A 120 -2.21 15.23 -0.67
N TRP A 121 -3.13 16.03 -0.14
CA TRP A 121 -4.36 15.53 0.45
C TRP A 121 -5.44 15.55 -0.62
N VAL A 122 -6.05 14.42 -0.91
CA VAL A 122 -7.01 14.27 -2.01
C VAL A 122 -8.29 13.62 -1.52
N ASP A 123 -9.42 14.00 -2.11
CA ASP A 123 -10.66 13.25 -1.90
C ASP A 123 -10.51 11.87 -2.58
N PRO A 124 -10.68 10.77 -1.85
CA PRO A 124 -10.48 9.45 -2.42
C PRO A 124 -11.42 9.13 -3.58
N THR A 125 -12.57 9.80 -3.69
CA THR A 125 -13.47 9.61 -4.84
C THR A 125 -12.92 10.21 -6.13
N GLU A 126 -12.07 11.24 -6.05
CA GLU A 126 -11.41 11.83 -7.21
C GLU A 126 -10.40 10.86 -7.82
N LEU A 127 -9.84 9.94 -7.03
CA LEU A 127 -8.89 8.95 -7.52
C LEU A 127 -9.51 7.93 -8.47
N ARG A 128 -10.83 7.72 -8.42
CA ARG A 128 -11.52 6.79 -9.32
C ARG A 128 -11.25 7.07 -10.79
N ALA A 129 -11.18 8.34 -11.17
CA ALA A 129 -10.93 8.73 -12.55
C ALA A 129 -9.55 8.28 -13.06
N LEU A 130 -8.58 8.07 -12.17
CA LEU A 130 -7.23 7.56 -12.53
C LEU A 130 -7.23 6.06 -12.81
N PHE A 131 -8.27 5.35 -12.40
CA PHE A 131 -8.40 3.90 -12.55
C PHE A 131 -9.52 3.48 -13.53
N ASP A 132 -10.12 4.44 -14.25
CA ASP A 132 -11.00 4.06 -15.34
C ASP A 132 -10.21 3.39 -16.49
N PRO A 133 -10.83 2.57 -17.34
CA PRO A 133 -10.12 1.80 -18.35
C PRO A 133 -9.27 2.62 -19.32
N ASP A 134 -9.71 3.83 -19.69
CA ASP A 134 -8.99 4.69 -20.63
C ASP A 134 -7.77 5.32 -19.96
N ALA A 135 -7.90 5.78 -18.70
CA ALA A 135 -6.79 6.29 -17.91
C ALA A 135 -5.74 5.20 -17.64
N VAL A 136 -6.17 4.00 -17.27
CA VAL A 136 -5.29 2.85 -17.07
C VAL A 136 -4.53 2.51 -18.36
N ALA A 137 -5.19 2.48 -19.52
CA ALA A 137 -4.55 2.21 -20.79
C ALA A 137 -3.51 3.30 -21.16
N ALA A 138 -3.82 4.56 -20.90
CA ALA A 138 -2.91 5.68 -21.16
C ALA A 138 -1.67 5.63 -20.27
N ILE A 139 -1.83 5.36 -18.97
CA ILE A 139 -0.72 5.25 -18.00
C ILE A 139 0.15 4.03 -18.29
N ALA A 140 -0.46 2.89 -18.59
CA ALA A 140 0.25 1.65 -18.88
C ALA A 140 1.04 1.71 -20.19
N ALA A 141 0.66 2.60 -21.13
CA ALA A 141 1.34 2.79 -22.42
C ALA A 141 1.60 1.47 -23.19
N GLY A 142 0.70 0.50 -23.05
CA GLY A 142 0.81 -0.83 -23.68
C GLY A 142 1.58 -1.87 -22.86
N ASP A 143 2.01 -1.58 -21.65
CA ASP A 143 2.56 -2.59 -20.72
C ASP A 143 1.42 -3.27 -19.94
N ASP A 144 1.11 -4.52 -20.31
CA ASP A 144 0.03 -5.30 -19.69
C ASP A 144 0.23 -5.54 -18.19
N ARG A 145 1.48 -5.55 -17.70
CA ARG A 145 1.79 -5.74 -16.28
C ARG A 145 1.44 -4.48 -15.49
N ILE A 146 1.76 -3.29 -16.03
CA ILE A 146 1.35 -2.01 -15.44
C ILE A 146 -0.17 -1.90 -15.46
N ALA A 147 -0.82 -2.24 -16.56
CA ALA A 147 -2.28 -2.25 -16.66
C ALA A 147 -2.93 -3.19 -15.64
N ALA A 148 -2.36 -4.39 -15.44
CA ALA A 148 -2.84 -5.34 -14.43
C ALA A 148 -2.66 -4.79 -13.00
N LEU A 149 -1.51 -4.21 -12.69
CA LEU A 149 -1.25 -3.57 -11.40
C LEU A 149 -2.25 -2.45 -11.10
N LEU A 150 -2.45 -1.53 -12.06
CA LEU A 150 -3.37 -0.40 -11.88
C LEU A 150 -4.82 -0.86 -11.67
N ARG A 151 -5.25 -1.95 -12.34
CA ARG A 151 -6.57 -2.55 -12.08
C ARG A 151 -6.69 -3.05 -10.63
N LEU A 152 -5.67 -3.76 -10.12
CA LEU A 152 -5.67 -4.26 -8.73
C LEU A 152 -5.71 -3.11 -7.72
N VAL A 153 -4.95 -2.04 -7.96
CA VAL A 153 -4.98 -0.82 -7.13
C VAL A 153 -6.35 -0.15 -7.19
N GLY A 154 -6.98 -0.10 -8.37
CA GLY A 154 -8.34 0.43 -8.52
C GLY A 154 -9.39 -0.39 -7.77
N GLU A 155 -9.29 -1.73 -7.82
CA GLU A 155 -10.17 -2.62 -7.05
C GLU A 155 -10.00 -2.45 -5.54
N ASP A 156 -8.76 -2.23 -5.09
CA ASP A 156 -8.45 -1.97 -3.69
C ASP A 156 -9.03 -0.61 -3.23
N LEU A 157 -8.90 0.42 -4.07
CA LEU A 157 -9.53 1.72 -3.83
C LEU A 157 -11.06 1.59 -3.70
N GLU A 158 -11.72 0.83 -4.58
CA GLU A 158 -13.17 0.59 -4.48
C GLU A 158 -13.56 -0.16 -3.19
N ARG A 159 -12.70 -1.06 -2.73
CA ARG A 159 -12.90 -1.74 -1.44
C ARG A 159 -12.75 -0.77 -0.28
N TYR A 160 -11.71 0.08 -0.30
CA TYR A 160 -11.52 1.14 0.68
C TYR A 160 -12.74 2.06 0.76
N LEU A 161 -13.24 2.55 -0.37
CA LEU A 161 -14.40 3.45 -0.41
C LEU A 161 -15.66 2.80 0.20
N ARG A 162 -15.93 1.53 -0.13
CA ARG A 162 -17.04 0.79 0.47
C ARG A 162 -16.92 0.65 1.99
N LEU A 163 -15.73 0.38 2.49
CA LEU A 163 -15.48 0.25 3.94
C LEU A 163 -15.63 1.60 4.65
N ARG A 164 -15.16 2.68 4.03
CA ARG A 164 -15.33 4.04 4.55
C ARG A 164 -16.81 4.43 4.69
N ASP A 165 -17.58 4.19 3.65
CA ASP A 165 -19.00 4.56 3.60
C ASP A 165 -19.88 3.70 4.54
N SER A 166 -19.37 2.55 4.97
CA SER A 166 -20.04 1.63 5.89
C SER A 166 -19.69 1.87 7.37
N SER A 167 -18.77 2.78 7.65
CA SER A 167 -18.41 3.13 9.03
C SER A 167 -19.46 4.07 9.62
N PRO A 168 -19.99 3.79 10.83
CA PRO A 168 -21.05 4.58 11.46
C PRO A 168 -20.60 5.98 11.86
#